data_4c9dfc3ebbc29d126add2289f9da6f86
#
_entry.id   4c9dfc3ebbc29d126add2289f9da6f86
#
_cell.length_a   1.000
_cell.length_b   1.000
_cell.length_c   1.000
_cell.angle_alpha   90.00
_cell.angle_beta   90.00
_cell.angle_gamma   90.00
#
_symmetry.space_group_name_H-M   'P 1'
#
loop_
_entity.id
_entity.type
_entity.pdbx_description
1 polymer ?
#
loop_
_entity_poly.entity_id
_entity_poly.type
_entity_poly.pdbx_seq_one_letter_code
_entity_poly.pdbx_strand_id
1 'polypeptide(L)'
;LEDRDASDDLLSDRGFLEAFGSACTLLGICLSQRPIEKEASRARSAIRSVDVARDWPLGGSDALALAADLIARGAEEDERTLDLEFQRLFRGTGMRAAAPFGSVYTDRDQVMYGWTWMELRAWMRMHGIECASCENEPEDQIGRMLLLCAALASRDSALIPEFLGRHLMPWAPRFFELFLGDMRTSTFKGLGVLAQATLDDACALLGIVPARFRLYR
;
A
#
# COMPACT_ATOMS: atom_id res chain seq x y z
N LEU A 1 -0.21 5.28 28.88
CA LEU A 1 0.51 6.58 28.83
C LEU A 1 1.88 6.39 28.13
N GLU A 2 2.66 5.37 28.50
CA GLU A 2 3.99 5.09 27.92
C GLU A 2 3.92 4.77 26.40
N ASP A 3 2.91 4.02 25.94
CA ASP A 3 2.76 3.68 24.52
C ASP A 3 2.41 4.90 23.64
N ARG A 4 1.78 5.90 24.21
CA ARG A 4 1.42 7.12 23.46
C ARG A 4 2.61 8.05 23.27
N ASP A 5 3.46 8.17 24.27
CA ASP A 5 4.70 8.94 24.19
C ASP A 5 5.66 8.34 23.13
N ALA A 6 5.79 7.02 23.08
CA ALA A 6 6.64 6.32 22.10
C ALA A 6 6.12 6.50 20.65
N SER A 7 4.81 6.51 20.44
CA SER A 7 4.19 6.75 19.12
C SER A 7 4.41 8.20 18.66
N ASP A 8 4.23 9.17 19.55
CA ASP A 8 4.45 10.60 19.25
C ASP A 8 5.92 10.90 18.94
N ASP A 9 6.85 10.21 19.60
CA ASP A 9 8.28 10.29 19.32
C ASP A 9 8.61 9.78 17.91
N LEU A 10 8.04 8.64 17.47
CA LEU A 10 8.25 8.11 16.11
C LEU A 10 7.65 9.02 15.03
N LEU A 11 6.49 9.63 15.28
CA LEU A 11 5.86 10.57 14.35
C LEU A 11 6.65 11.91 14.24
N SER A 12 7.62 12.12 15.13
CA SER A 12 8.58 13.23 15.11
C SER A 12 9.97 12.78 14.64
N ASP A 13 10.23 11.46 14.57
CA ASP A 13 11.51 10.92 14.12
C ASP A 13 11.63 11.02 12.59
N ARG A 14 12.52 11.92 12.16
CA ARG A 14 12.78 12.15 10.75
C ARG A 14 13.30 10.89 10.03
N GLY A 15 14.11 10.08 10.68
CA GLY A 15 14.64 8.84 10.11
C GLY A 15 13.54 7.83 9.82
N PHE A 16 12.62 7.63 10.77
CA PHE A 16 11.44 6.78 10.59
C PHE A 16 10.55 7.29 9.46
N LEU A 17 10.23 8.59 9.45
CA LEU A 17 9.35 9.18 8.45
C LEU A 17 9.93 9.13 7.03
N GLU A 18 11.24 9.39 6.87
CA GLU A 18 11.92 9.26 5.58
C GLU A 18 11.94 7.80 5.09
N ALA A 19 12.20 6.85 5.98
CA ALA A 19 12.22 5.42 5.68
C ALA A 19 10.84 4.90 5.29
N PHE A 20 9.80 5.18 6.10
CA PHE A 20 8.41 4.81 5.83
C PHE A 20 7.90 5.46 4.54
N GLY A 21 8.13 6.77 4.37
CA GLY A 21 7.72 7.51 3.18
C GLY A 21 8.37 6.98 1.91
N SER A 22 9.67 6.64 1.95
CA SER A 22 10.39 6.06 0.82
C SER A 22 9.86 4.68 0.44
N ALA A 23 9.65 3.81 1.43
CA ALA A 23 9.07 2.48 1.23
C ALA A 23 7.66 2.60 0.60
N CYS A 24 6.80 3.44 1.16
CA CYS A 24 5.46 3.68 0.64
C CYS A 24 5.46 4.29 -0.76
N THR A 25 6.43 5.17 -1.09
CA THR A 25 6.57 5.72 -2.44
C THR A 25 6.89 4.64 -3.46
N LEU A 26 7.90 3.81 -3.22
CA LEU A 26 8.31 2.76 -4.14
C LEU A 26 7.20 1.73 -4.37
N LEU A 27 6.58 1.27 -3.29
CA LEU A 27 5.48 0.29 -3.34
C LEU A 27 4.22 0.89 -3.98
N GLY A 28 3.89 2.13 -3.63
CA GLY A 28 2.73 2.84 -4.17
C GLY A 28 2.82 3.03 -5.68
N ILE A 29 3.99 3.42 -6.20
CA ILE A 29 4.25 3.51 -7.64
C ILE A 29 4.09 2.14 -8.30
N CYS A 30 4.70 1.09 -7.75
CA CYS A 30 4.62 -0.26 -8.30
C CYS A 30 3.20 -0.84 -8.35
N LEU A 31 2.32 -0.45 -7.40
CA LEU A 31 0.95 -0.95 -7.28
C LEU A 31 -0.12 -0.01 -7.90
N SER A 32 0.28 1.17 -8.42
CA SER A 32 -0.64 2.11 -9.07
C SER A 32 -0.32 2.39 -10.53
N GLN A 33 0.92 2.22 -10.96
CA GLN A 33 1.37 2.52 -12.32
C GLN A 33 1.73 1.25 -13.09
N ARG A 34 1.52 1.29 -14.41
CA ARG A 34 1.86 0.15 -15.29
C ARG A 34 3.37 -0.14 -15.26
N PRO A 35 3.78 -1.41 -15.25
CA PRO A 35 5.18 -1.80 -15.24
C PRO A 35 6.03 -1.18 -16.35
N ILE A 36 5.45 -0.95 -17.52
CA ILE A 36 6.12 -0.32 -18.68
C ILE A 36 6.35 1.18 -18.51
N GLU A 37 5.73 1.82 -17.52
CA GLU A 37 5.93 3.24 -17.25
C GLU A 37 7.29 3.45 -16.58
N LYS A 38 7.96 4.53 -16.96
CA LYS A 38 9.34 4.82 -16.54
C LYS A 38 9.50 4.88 -15.01
N GLU A 39 8.52 5.46 -14.33
CA GLU A 39 8.56 5.56 -12.86
C GLU A 39 8.39 4.20 -12.19
N ALA A 40 7.45 3.38 -12.66
CA ALA A 40 7.24 2.03 -12.14
C ALA A 40 8.46 1.12 -12.40
N SER A 41 9.07 1.22 -13.59
CA SER A 41 10.31 0.50 -13.91
C SER A 41 11.46 0.92 -12.97
N ARG A 42 11.62 2.22 -12.70
CA ARG A 42 12.62 2.74 -11.77
C ARG A 42 12.36 2.30 -10.34
N ALA A 43 11.11 2.36 -9.88
CA ALA A 43 10.75 1.92 -8.53
C ALA A 43 11.06 0.43 -8.31
N ARG A 44 10.70 -0.44 -9.28
CA ARG A 44 11.05 -1.87 -9.22
C ARG A 44 12.56 -2.08 -9.22
N SER A 45 13.29 -1.34 -10.05
CA SER A 45 14.77 -1.43 -10.11
C SER A 45 15.38 -0.99 -8.76
N ALA A 46 14.86 0.06 -8.14
CA ALA A 46 15.31 0.51 -6.83
C ALA A 46 15.08 -0.56 -5.75
N ILE A 47 13.89 -1.17 -5.71
CA ILE A 47 13.59 -2.27 -4.77
C ILE A 47 14.53 -3.46 -5.01
N ARG A 48 14.80 -3.82 -6.25
CA ARG A 48 15.73 -4.92 -6.59
C ARG A 48 17.19 -4.64 -6.26
N SER A 49 17.59 -3.37 -6.15
CA SER A 49 18.97 -2.97 -5.82
C SER A 49 19.28 -2.99 -4.32
N VAL A 50 18.25 -3.13 -3.48
CA VAL A 50 18.36 -3.20 -2.01
C VAL A 50 18.38 -4.66 -1.58
N ASP A 51 19.18 -4.99 -0.57
CA ASP A 51 19.02 -6.25 0.17
C ASP A 51 17.75 -6.16 1.03
N VAL A 52 16.60 -6.55 0.42
CA VAL A 52 15.29 -6.40 1.06
C VAL A 52 15.23 -7.12 2.40
N ALA A 53 15.86 -8.29 2.53
CA ALA A 53 15.82 -9.04 3.78
C ALA A 53 16.54 -8.34 4.94
N ARG A 54 17.53 -7.50 4.64
CA ARG A 54 18.37 -6.84 5.64
C ARG A 54 18.12 -5.34 5.76
N ASP A 55 17.96 -4.68 4.62
CA ASP A 55 18.03 -3.21 4.54
C ASP A 55 16.66 -2.55 4.28
N TRP A 56 15.58 -3.33 4.08
CA TRP A 56 14.25 -2.76 4.00
C TRP A 56 13.79 -2.25 5.38
N PRO A 57 13.28 -1.01 5.47
CA PRO A 57 13.18 -0.33 6.76
C PRO A 57 12.11 -0.87 7.71
N LEU A 58 11.08 -1.54 7.19
CA LEU A 58 9.90 -1.94 7.96
C LEU A 58 9.42 -3.33 7.54
N GLY A 59 9.14 -4.17 8.53
CA GLY A 59 8.60 -5.52 8.32
C GLY A 59 9.32 -6.58 9.16
N GLY A 60 8.59 -7.63 9.53
CA GLY A 60 9.18 -8.76 10.23
C GLY A 60 10.14 -9.56 9.34
N SER A 61 11.21 -10.11 9.94
CA SER A 61 12.30 -10.81 9.24
C SER A 61 11.84 -11.89 8.28
N ASP A 62 10.83 -12.70 8.66
CA ASP A 62 10.33 -13.80 7.84
C ASP A 62 9.60 -13.29 6.60
N ALA A 63 8.80 -12.22 6.75
CA ALA A 63 8.10 -11.59 5.64
C ALA A 63 9.08 -10.91 4.68
N LEU A 64 10.12 -10.24 5.20
CA LEU A 64 11.15 -9.62 4.38
C LEU A 64 11.99 -10.65 3.63
N ALA A 65 12.35 -11.77 4.27
CA ALA A 65 13.05 -12.87 3.60
C ALA A 65 12.21 -13.50 2.48
N LEU A 66 10.91 -13.71 2.73
CA LEU A 66 9.98 -14.19 1.71
C LEU A 66 9.84 -13.20 0.54
N ALA A 67 9.70 -11.91 0.84
CA ALA A 67 9.61 -10.86 -0.20
C ALA A 67 10.88 -10.81 -1.03
N ALA A 68 12.07 -10.86 -0.41
CA ALA A 68 13.36 -10.88 -1.09
C ALA A 68 13.49 -12.06 -2.06
N ASP A 69 13.16 -13.27 -1.61
CA ASP A 69 13.17 -14.48 -2.45
C ASP A 69 12.21 -14.36 -3.65
N LEU A 70 10.99 -13.88 -3.42
CA LEU A 70 10.00 -13.67 -4.49
C LEU A 70 10.46 -12.60 -5.50
N ILE A 71 11.00 -11.48 -5.04
CA ILE A 71 11.52 -10.40 -5.88
C ILE A 71 12.72 -10.89 -6.71
N ALA A 72 13.60 -11.69 -6.10
CA ALA A 72 14.72 -12.30 -6.82
C ALA A 72 14.25 -13.26 -7.92
N ARG A 73 13.28 -14.14 -7.63
CA ARG A 73 12.68 -15.02 -8.67
C ARG A 73 11.98 -14.23 -9.75
N GLY A 74 11.35 -13.12 -9.41
CA GLY A 74 10.70 -12.24 -10.38
C GLY A 74 11.66 -11.44 -11.28
N ALA A 75 12.99 -11.52 -11.06
CA ALA A 75 13.96 -10.81 -11.88
C ALA A 75 13.99 -11.26 -13.34
N GLU A 76 13.62 -12.52 -13.60
CA GLU A 76 13.56 -13.12 -14.95
C GLU A 76 12.24 -12.82 -15.68
N GLU A 77 11.24 -12.22 -15.00
CA GLU A 77 9.96 -11.90 -15.60
C GLU A 77 10.10 -10.67 -16.51
N ASP A 78 9.71 -10.81 -17.78
CA ASP A 78 9.76 -9.73 -18.76
C ASP A 78 8.68 -8.66 -18.52
N GLU A 79 8.91 -7.45 -19.04
CA GLU A 79 8.01 -6.31 -18.86
C GLU A 79 6.60 -6.56 -19.43
N ARG A 80 6.48 -7.35 -20.50
CA ARG A 80 5.19 -7.67 -21.10
C ARG A 80 4.37 -8.57 -20.18
N THR A 81 4.99 -9.58 -19.60
CA THR A 81 4.37 -10.47 -18.61
C THR A 81 3.90 -9.69 -17.40
N LEU A 82 4.74 -8.80 -16.87
CA LEU A 82 4.39 -7.93 -15.77
C LEU A 82 3.25 -6.96 -16.12
N ASP A 83 3.26 -6.38 -17.32
CA ASP A 83 2.20 -5.45 -17.74
C ASP A 83 0.85 -6.15 -17.93
N LEU A 84 0.84 -7.35 -18.49
CA LEU A 84 -0.38 -8.16 -18.61
C LEU A 84 -0.93 -8.53 -17.23
N GLU A 85 -0.07 -8.91 -16.29
CA GLU A 85 -0.49 -9.19 -14.92
C GLU A 85 -1.02 -7.95 -14.23
N PHE A 86 -0.36 -6.79 -14.37
CA PHE A 86 -0.85 -5.52 -13.84
C PHE A 86 -2.23 -5.18 -14.38
N GLN A 87 -2.45 -5.31 -15.68
CA GLN A 87 -3.75 -5.07 -16.29
C GLN A 87 -4.82 -6.00 -15.71
N ARG A 88 -4.49 -7.28 -15.54
CA ARG A 88 -5.39 -8.26 -14.92
C ARG A 88 -5.77 -7.87 -13.48
N LEU A 89 -4.79 -7.44 -12.70
CA LEU A 89 -4.95 -7.14 -11.28
C LEU A 89 -5.64 -5.79 -11.02
N PHE A 90 -5.24 -4.77 -11.76
CA PHE A 90 -5.59 -3.39 -11.44
C PHE A 90 -6.51 -2.71 -12.47
N ARG A 91 -6.50 -3.14 -13.75
CA ARG A 91 -7.19 -2.45 -14.85
C ARG A 91 -8.30 -3.27 -15.54
N GLY A 92 -8.35 -4.59 -15.37
CA GLY A 92 -9.28 -5.48 -16.07
C GLY A 92 -10.76 -5.14 -15.81
N THR A 93 -11.61 -5.38 -16.79
CA THR A 93 -13.07 -5.34 -16.66
C THR A 93 -13.56 -6.69 -16.18
N GLY A 94 -14.23 -6.77 -15.04
CA GLY A 94 -14.78 -8.01 -14.50
C GLY A 94 -14.52 -8.22 -13.01
N MET A 95 -15.05 -9.31 -12.46
CA MET A 95 -14.80 -9.66 -11.05
C MET A 95 -13.35 -10.09 -10.87
N ARG A 96 -12.60 -9.28 -10.13
CA ARG A 96 -11.22 -9.61 -9.72
C ARG A 96 -11.26 -10.38 -8.42
N ALA A 97 -10.33 -11.29 -8.19
CA ALA A 97 -10.20 -11.95 -6.88
C ALA A 97 -9.90 -10.92 -5.78
N ALA A 98 -8.97 -10.01 -6.04
CA ALA A 98 -8.63 -8.89 -5.16
C ALA A 98 -8.88 -7.55 -5.90
N ALA A 99 -10.00 -6.89 -5.61
CA ALA A 99 -10.22 -5.55 -6.13
C ALA A 99 -9.26 -4.56 -5.42
N PRO A 100 -8.58 -3.67 -6.16
CA PRO A 100 -7.58 -2.80 -5.54
C PRO A 100 -8.17 -1.57 -4.84
N PHE A 101 -9.49 -1.51 -4.59
CA PHE A 101 -10.23 -0.37 -4.05
C PHE A 101 -10.87 -0.70 -2.71
N GLY A 102 -10.64 0.13 -1.69
CA GLY A 102 -11.14 -0.09 -0.33
C GLY A 102 -12.66 -0.15 -0.23
N SER A 103 -13.36 0.73 -0.97
CA SER A 103 -14.82 0.77 -1.00
C SER A 103 -15.46 -0.55 -1.42
N VAL A 104 -14.82 -1.34 -2.28
CA VAL A 104 -15.33 -2.66 -2.71
C VAL A 104 -15.38 -3.67 -1.56
N TYR A 105 -14.54 -3.51 -0.54
CA TYR A 105 -14.53 -4.40 0.64
C TYR A 105 -15.55 -3.99 1.68
N THR A 106 -15.79 -2.69 1.80
CA THR A 106 -16.56 -2.09 2.90
C THR A 106 -18.00 -1.76 2.51
N ASP A 107 -18.30 -1.71 1.21
CA ASP A 107 -19.66 -1.48 0.71
C ASP A 107 -20.41 -2.81 0.53
N ARG A 108 -21.70 -2.83 0.92
CA ARG A 108 -22.56 -4.02 0.83
C ARG A 108 -22.71 -4.51 -0.62
N ASP A 109 -22.79 -3.59 -1.56
CA ASP A 109 -22.99 -3.88 -2.98
C ASP A 109 -21.65 -4.10 -3.72
N GLN A 110 -20.53 -4.05 -2.97
CA GLN A 110 -19.16 -4.24 -3.47
C GLN A 110 -18.83 -3.33 -4.66
N VAL A 111 -19.25 -2.08 -4.58
CA VAL A 111 -19.07 -1.07 -5.63
C VAL A 111 -17.91 -0.14 -5.34
N MET A 112 -17.29 0.37 -6.39
CA MET A 112 -16.37 1.51 -6.29
C MET A 112 -17.16 2.78 -5.92
N TYR A 113 -16.47 3.74 -5.33
CA TYR A 113 -17.06 5.02 -4.88
C TYR A 113 -18.10 4.87 -3.77
N GLY A 114 -18.02 3.78 -2.96
CA GLY A 114 -18.88 3.55 -1.80
C GLY A 114 -18.64 4.54 -0.66
N TRP A 115 -19.31 4.30 0.47
CA TRP A 115 -19.33 5.25 1.60
C TRP A 115 -17.93 5.51 2.21
N THR A 116 -17.04 4.51 2.29
CA THR A 116 -15.68 4.70 2.80
C THR A 116 -14.80 5.55 1.88
N TRP A 117 -15.00 5.47 0.56
CA TRP A 117 -14.38 6.37 -0.38
C TRP A 117 -14.88 7.82 -0.18
N MET A 118 -16.17 8.02 0.05
CA MET A 118 -16.71 9.35 0.36
C MET A 118 -16.13 9.91 1.66
N GLU A 119 -15.99 9.07 2.71
CA GLU A 119 -15.33 9.46 3.96
C GLU A 119 -13.87 9.85 3.73
N LEU A 120 -13.10 9.03 2.99
CA LEU A 120 -11.71 9.34 2.66
C LEU A 120 -11.60 10.70 1.96
N ARG A 121 -12.43 10.96 0.95
CA ARG A 121 -12.43 12.25 0.25
C ARG A 121 -12.84 13.43 1.14
N ALA A 122 -13.79 13.22 2.02
CA ALA A 122 -14.18 14.25 2.99
C ALA A 122 -13.02 14.57 3.94
N TRP A 123 -12.35 13.53 4.44
CA TRP A 123 -11.17 13.64 5.29
C TRP A 123 -10.01 14.34 4.56
N MET A 124 -9.70 13.94 3.34
CA MET A 124 -8.66 14.61 2.53
C MET A 124 -8.94 16.11 2.36
N ARG A 125 -10.19 16.47 2.02
CA ARG A 125 -10.57 17.90 1.87
C ARG A 125 -10.44 18.68 3.17
N MET A 126 -10.82 18.08 4.31
CA MET A 126 -10.71 18.70 5.63
C MET A 126 -9.26 19.03 5.99
N HIS A 127 -8.31 18.20 5.54
CA HIS A 127 -6.88 18.38 5.78
C HIS A 127 -6.14 19.06 4.61
N GLY A 128 -6.85 19.63 3.64
CA GLY A 128 -6.24 20.33 2.51
C GLY A 128 -5.38 19.42 1.60
N ILE A 129 -5.72 18.13 1.55
CA ILE A 129 -5.02 17.15 0.71
C ILE A 129 -5.73 17.08 -0.63
N GLU A 130 -5.03 17.50 -1.69
CA GLU A 130 -5.51 17.42 -3.06
C GLU A 130 -4.84 16.26 -3.80
N CYS A 131 -5.61 15.51 -4.57
CA CYS A 131 -5.09 14.47 -5.44
C CYS A 131 -4.95 15.01 -6.86
N ALA A 132 -3.73 15.35 -7.26
CA ALA A 132 -3.45 16.01 -8.54
C ALA A 132 -3.69 15.12 -9.79
N SER A 133 -3.91 13.82 -9.64
CA SER A 133 -3.99 12.86 -10.76
C SER A 133 -5.21 11.93 -10.69
N CYS A 134 -6.29 12.34 -10.02
CA CYS A 134 -7.44 11.47 -9.73
C CYS A 134 -8.57 11.55 -10.76
N GLU A 135 -8.31 11.98 -11.99
CA GLU A 135 -9.39 12.15 -12.98
C GLU A 135 -10.08 10.84 -13.39
N ASN A 136 -9.44 9.69 -13.23
CA ASN A 136 -9.97 8.41 -13.74
C ASN A 136 -9.92 7.22 -12.77
N GLU A 137 -9.41 7.37 -11.55
CA GLU A 137 -9.33 6.28 -10.57
C GLU A 137 -9.64 6.78 -9.16
N PRO A 138 -10.39 5.97 -8.35
CA PRO A 138 -10.68 6.31 -6.96
C PRO A 138 -9.40 6.47 -6.12
N GLU A 139 -9.44 7.37 -5.16
CA GLU A 139 -8.34 7.63 -4.24
C GLU A 139 -8.06 6.46 -3.31
N ASP A 140 -9.04 5.59 -3.06
CA ASP A 140 -8.94 4.38 -2.25
C ASP A 140 -8.32 3.17 -2.97
N GLN A 141 -7.63 3.40 -4.11
CA GLN A 141 -6.80 2.40 -4.75
C GLN A 141 -5.53 2.15 -3.90
N ILE A 142 -5.20 0.88 -3.64
CA ILE A 142 -4.13 0.47 -2.69
C ILE A 142 -2.79 1.17 -2.93
N GLY A 143 -2.31 1.27 -4.17
CA GLY A 143 -1.07 1.96 -4.48
C GLY A 143 -1.16 3.46 -4.24
N ARG A 144 -2.32 4.09 -4.50
CA ARG A 144 -2.56 5.51 -4.19
C ARG A 144 -2.62 5.76 -2.69
N MET A 145 -3.20 4.84 -1.93
CA MET A 145 -3.20 4.90 -0.47
C MET A 145 -1.77 4.84 0.09
N LEU A 146 -0.89 4.01 -0.49
CA LEU A 146 0.53 4.00 -0.14
C LEU A 146 1.23 5.33 -0.51
N LEU A 147 0.94 5.90 -1.68
CA LEU A 147 1.47 7.22 -2.05
C LEU A 147 0.96 8.31 -1.10
N LEU A 148 -0.26 8.18 -0.59
CA LEU A 148 -0.77 9.11 0.42
C LEU A 148 -0.06 8.93 1.76
N CYS A 149 0.28 7.70 2.20
CA CYS A 149 1.17 7.48 3.35
C CYS A 149 2.50 8.24 3.19
N ALA A 150 3.13 8.15 2.01
CA ALA A 150 4.37 8.84 1.72
C ALA A 150 4.22 10.38 1.78
N ALA A 151 3.12 10.90 1.23
CA ALA A 151 2.83 12.33 1.28
C ALA A 151 2.61 12.82 2.72
N LEU A 152 1.89 12.05 3.54
CA LEU A 152 1.68 12.37 4.96
C LEU A 152 2.99 12.34 5.74
N ALA A 153 3.85 11.34 5.52
CA ALA A 153 5.15 11.24 6.17
C ALA A 153 6.03 12.47 5.91
N SER A 154 5.91 13.10 4.73
CA SER A 154 6.70 14.28 4.37
C SER A 154 6.06 15.62 4.75
N ARG A 155 4.74 15.71 4.92
CA ARG A 155 3.99 16.97 5.06
C ARG A 155 3.29 17.13 6.40
N ASP A 156 2.67 16.09 6.92
CA ASP A 156 1.89 16.10 8.16
C ASP A 156 1.81 14.70 8.76
N SER A 157 2.88 14.29 9.44
CA SER A 157 2.98 12.95 10.04
C SER A 157 1.94 12.68 11.13
N ALA A 158 1.40 13.72 11.76
CA ALA A 158 0.36 13.60 12.79
C ALA A 158 -0.94 12.98 12.25
N LEU A 159 -1.17 13.02 10.94
CA LEU A 159 -2.35 12.42 10.30
C LEU A 159 -2.17 10.91 9.98
N ILE A 160 -0.95 10.37 10.05
CA ILE A 160 -0.67 8.96 9.72
C ILE A 160 -1.51 7.99 10.56
N PRO A 161 -1.62 8.13 11.90
CA PRO A 161 -2.38 7.18 12.71
C PRO A 161 -3.87 7.13 12.33
N GLU A 162 -4.50 8.28 12.11
CA GLU A 162 -5.89 8.33 11.69
C GLU A 162 -6.06 7.74 10.29
N PHE A 163 -5.20 8.11 9.36
CA PHE A 163 -5.24 7.61 7.98
C PHE A 163 -5.10 6.08 7.93
N LEU A 164 -4.07 5.53 8.56
CA LEU A 164 -3.87 4.09 8.63
C LEU A 164 -5.01 3.40 9.37
N GLY A 165 -5.36 3.88 10.56
CA GLY A 165 -6.34 3.23 11.43
C GLY A 165 -7.76 3.27 10.90
N ARG A 166 -8.16 4.32 10.19
CA ARG A 166 -9.54 4.51 9.73
C ARG A 166 -9.75 4.28 8.24
N HIS A 167 -8.78 4.61 7.39
CA HIS A 167 -9.01 4.62 5.95
C HIS A 167 -8.30 3.50 5.20
N LEU A 168 -7.14 3.01 5.65
CA LEU A 168 -6.39 1.99 4.94
C LEU A 168 -6.48 0.61 5.58
N MET A 169 -6.07 0.46 6.83
CA MET A 169 -5.95 -0.86 7.48
C MET A 169 -7.27 -1.59 7.79
N PRO A 170 -8.44 -0.94 7.85
CA PRO A 170 -9.69 -1.69 8.00
C PRO A 170 -9.99 -2.70 6.89
N TRP A 171 -9.41 -2.54 5.69
CA TRP A 171 -9.65 -3.41 4.54
C TRP A 171 -8.38 -3.98 3.90
N ALA A 172 -7.23 -3.30 4.04
CA ALA A 172 -5.98 -3.68 3.37
C ALA A 172 -5.53 -5.12 3.70
N PRO A 173 -5.62 -5.65 4.93
CA PRO A 173 -5.25 -7.03 5.22
C PRO A 173 -6.06 -8.04 4.39
N ARG A 174 -7.37 -7.81 4.21
CA ARG A 174 -8.22 -8.67 3.40
C ARG A 174 -7.89 -8.57 1.91
N PHE A 175 -7.58 -7.35 1.43
CA PHE A 175 -7.07 -7.17 0.08
C PHE A 175 -5.79 -7.99 -0.13
N PHE A 176 -4.78 -7.88 0.74
CA PHE A 176 -3.52 -8.60 0.58
C PHE A 176 -3.72 -10.11 0.65
N GLU A 177 -4.56 -10.63 1.52
CA GLU A 177 -4.90 -12.06 1.57
C GLU A 177 -5.39 -12.57 0.21
N LEU A 178 -6.36 -11.88 -0.39
CA LEU A 178 -6.91 -12.25 -1.70
C LEU A 178 -5.90 -12.00 -2.83
N PHE A 179 -5.16 -10.90 -2.75
CA PHE A 179 -4.15 -10.52 -3.72
C PHE A 179 -3.05 -11.57 -3.81
N LEU A 180 -2.47 -11.96 -2.69
CA LEU A 180 -1.41 -12.96 -2.64
C LEU A 180 -1.88 -14.36 -3.08
N GLY A 181 -3.16 -14.67 -2.87
CA GLY A 181 -3.78 -15.92 -3.32
C GLY A 181 -3.98 -16.01 -4.84
N ASP A 182 -4.07 -14.88 -5.55
CA ASP A 182 -4.36 -14.80 -7.00
C ASP A 182 -3.14 -14.44 -7.87
N MET A 183 -1.95 -14.24 -7.28
CA MET A 183 -0.75 -13.82 -8.00
C MET A 183 -0.20 -14.89 -8.93
N ARG A 184 0.08 -14.49 -10.18
CA ARG A 184 0.69 -15.33 -11.22
C ARG A 184 2.16 -15.03 -11.43
N THR A 185 2.64 -13.87 -10.96
CA THR A 185 4.03 -13.44 -11.08
C THR A 185 4.69 -13.34 -9.70
N SER A 186 5.95 -13.72 -9.63
CA SER A 186 6.76 -13.62 -8.41
C SER A 186 7.01 -12.17 -8.03
N THR A 187 7.20 -11.28 -9.01
CA THR A 187 7.38 -9.85 -8.78
C THR A 187 6.19 -9.25 -8.01
N PHE A 188 4.96 -9.40 -8.50
CA PHE A 188 3.80 -8.83 -7.81
C PHE A 188 3.51 -9.52 -6.48
N LYS A 189 3.79 -10.81 -6.37
CA LYS A 189 3.68 -11.51 -5.10
C LYS A 189 4.66 -10.96 -4.07
N GLY A 190 5.92 -10.76 -4.46
CA GLY A 190 6.94 -10.15 -3.60
C GLY A 190 6.59 -8.72 -3.18
N LEU A 191 6.12 -7.88 -4.14
CA LEU A 191 5.66 -6.53 -3.84
C LEU A 191 4.47 -6.51 -2.88
N GLY A 192 3.53 -7.45 -3.02
CA GLY A 192 2.39 -7.59 -2.12
C GLY A 192 2.80 -7.97 -0.69
N VAL A 193 3.68 -8.97 -0.55
CA VAL A 193 4.24 -9.36 0.76
C VAL A 193 4.97 -8.19 1.41
N LEU A 194 5.79 -7.47 0.64
CA LEU A 194 6.56 -6.35 1.13
C LEU A 194 5.67 -5.17 1.57
N ALA A 195 4.62 -4.86 0.80
CA ALA A 195 3.68 -3.81 1.13
C ALA A 195 2.88 -4.14 2.40
N GLN A 196 2.40 -5.37 2.52
CA GLN A 196 1.71 -5.82 3.72
C GLN A 196 2.61 -5.74 4.95
N ALA A 197 3.83 -6.29 4.86
CA ALA A 197 4.78 -6.28 5.98
C ALA A 197 5.13 -4.85 6.42
N THR A 198 5.32 -3.93 5.46
CA THR A 198 5.61 -2.51 5.74
C THR A 198 4.47 -1.84 6.51
N LEU A 199 3.22 -2.07 6.10
CA LEU A 199 2.04 -1.47 6.75
C LEU A 199 1.77 -2.10 8.13
N ASP A 200 1.89 -3.42 8.24
CA ASP A 200 1.66 -4.13 9.50
C ASP A 200 2.67 -3.69 10.57
N ASP A 201 3.95 -3.59 10.20
CA ASP A 201 5.02 -3.15 11.11
C ASP A 201 4.88 -1.68 11.48
N ALA A 202 4.56 -0.80 10.53
CA ALA A 202 4.27 0.61 10.82
C ALA A 202 3.10 0.76 11.81
N CYS A 203 2.03 -0.02 11.64
CA CYS A 203 0.91 -0.02 12.60
C CYS A 203 1.31 -0.54 13.98
N ALA A 204 2.13 -1.59 14.04
CA ALA A 204 2.62 -2.14 15.30
C ALA A 204 3.50 -1.13 16.05
N LEU A 205 4.45 -0.50 15.36
CA LEU A 205 5.35 0.51 15.94
C LEU A 205 4.61 1.76 16.42
N LEU A 206 3.60 2.19 15.67
CA LEU A 206 2.79 3.35 16.01
C LEU A 206 1.61 3.04 16.95
N GLY A 207 1.46 1.78 17.42
CA GLY A 207 0.37 1.38 18.29
C GLY A 207 -1.03 1.56 17.69
N ILE A 208 -1.14 1.49 16.34
CA ILE A 208 -2.39 1.75 15.63
C ILE A 208 -3.29 0.52 15.69
N VAL A 209 -4.50 0.71 16.21
CA VAL A 209 -5.56 -0.31 16.17
C VAL A 209 -6.57 0.07 15.08
N PRO A 210 -6.64 -0.70 13.98
CA PRO A 210 -7.57 -0.40 12.90
C PRO A 210 -9.03 -0.42 13.33
N ALA A 211 -9.82 0.50 12.79
CA ALA A 211 -11.26 0.50 12.94
C ALA A 211 -11.87 -0.80 12.39
N ARG A 212 -12.85 -1.35 13.08
CA ARG A 212 -13.52 -2.59 12.68
C ARG A 212 -14.70 -2.26 11.78
N PHE A 213 -14.56 -2.60 10.50
CA PHE A 213 -15.66 -2.54 9.54
C PHE A 213 -16.14 -3.96 9.22
N ARG A 214 -17.42 -4.05 8.87
CA ARG A 214 -17.93 -5.26 8.25
C ARG A 214 -17.39 -5.32 6.82
N LEU A 215 -16.67 -6.38 6.49
CA LEU A 215 -16.21 -6.63 5.13
C LEU A 215 -17.22 -7.51 4.41
N TYR A 216 -17.45 -7.21 3.14
CA TYR A 216 -18.42 -7.90 2.28
C TYR A 216 -17.71 -8.72 1.17
N ARG A 217 -16.37 -8.68 1.16
CA ARG A 217 -15.54 -9.43 0.22
C ARG A 217 -14.43 -10.19 0.93
#